data_b6f4460b7b749e468d4a9c679a8cd694
#
_entry.id   b6f4460b7b749e468d4a9c679a8cd694
#
_cell.length_a   1.000
_cell.length_b   1.000
_cell.length_c   1.000
_cell.angle_alpha   90.00
_cell.angle_beta   90.00
_cell.angle_gamma   90.00
#
_symmetry.space_group_name_H-M   'P 1'
#
loop_
_entity.id
_entity.type
_entity.pdbx_description
1 polymer ?
#
loop_
_entity_poly.entity_id
_entity_poly.type
_entity_poly.pdbx_seq_one_letter_code
_entity_poly.pdbx_strand_id
1 'polypeptide(L)'
;MKTEMPWEPRPEGCKDVIWRYSANPIIPRNLLPTSNSIFNSAVVRFGDGFAGVFRCDDTNRRMRLHVGFSKNAMDWEINPEPLKFECDDKEIGEWVYGYDPRVCFIEDRYYVTWCNGYHGPTIGVAWTNDFKTFHQLENAFLPFNRNGVLFPRKFNGNFAMLSRPSDNGHTPFGDIFYSESPDLCFWGRHRHVMSPAKFEESAWQCTKIGAGPIPIETPEGWLL
;
A
#
# COMPACT_ATOMS: atom_id res chain seq x y z
N MET A 1 12.68 -14.19 21.01
CA MET A 1 13.58 -14.58 19.90
C MET A 1 13.44 -13.54 18.80
N LYS A 2 14.54 -13.01 18.26
CA LYS A 2 14.46 -12.20 17.04
C LYS A 2 14.05 -13.13 15.91
N THR A 3 12.90 -12.89 15.31
CA THR A 3 12.48 -13.62 14.12
C THR A 3 13.38 -13.18 12.97
N GLU A 4 14.28 -14.02 12.55
CA GLU A 4 15.15 -13.74 11.40
C GLU A 4 14.40 -14.12 10.13
N MET A 5 14.22 -13.14 9.25
CA MET A 5 13.79 -13.43 7.88
C MET A 5 14.93 -14.16 7.16
N PRO A 6 14.65 -15.16 6.32
CA PRO A 6 15.68 -15.77 5.50
C PRO A 6 16.32 -14.73 4.57
N TRP A 7 17.64 -14.80 4.44
CA TRP A 7 18.42 -13.93 3.60
C TRP A 7 19.28 -14.75 2.65
N GLU A 8 19.28 -14.39 1.39
CA GLU A 8 20.14 -14.98 0.38
C GLU A 8 21.15 -13.96 -0.14
N PRO A 9 22.42 -14.35 -0.31
CA PRO A 9 23.39 -13.48 -0.94
C PRO A 9 23.00 -13.21 -2.41
N ARG A 10 23.56 -12.15 -2.98
CA ARG A 10 23.39 -11.86 -4.40
C ARG A 10 23.84 -13.07 -5.23
N PRO A 11 23.00 -13.56 -6.17
CA PRO A 11 23.40 -14.65 -7.05
C PRO A 11 24.64 -14.28 -7.88
N GLU A 12 25.49 -15.26 -8.13
CA GLU A 12 26.68 -15.07 -8.96
C GLU A 12 26.27 -14.56 -10.35
N GLY A 13 26.97 -13.53 -10.84
CA GLY A 13 26.69 -12.90 -12.14
C GLY A 13 25.47 -11.96 -12.16
N CYS A 14 24.70 -11.85 -11.09
CA CYS A 14 23.57 -10.92 -11.01
C CYS A 14 24.06 -9.47 -10.97
N LYS A 15 23.64 -8.66 -11.94
CA LYS A 15 23.95 -7.22 -12.05
C LYS A 15 22.79 -6.32 -11.57
N ASP A 16 21.64 -6.91 -11.24
CA ASP A 16 20.48 -6.17 -10.81
C ASP A 16 20.70 -5.51 -9.44
N VAL A 17 20.12 -4.35 -9.23
CA VAL A 17 20.17 -3.65 -7.93
C VAL A 17 19.41 -4.45 -6.87
N ILE A 18 18.33 -5.12 -7.26
CA ILE A 18 17.47 -5.94 -6.39
C ILE A 18 17.38 -7.34 -7.00
N TRP A 19 17.52 -8.35 -6.16
CA TRP A 19 17.26 -9.74 -6.54
C TRP A 19 16.19 -10.36 -5.64
N ARG A 20 15.53 -11.35 -6.16
CA ARG A 20 14.43 -12.02 -5.45
C ARG A 20 14.95 -13.25 -4.72
N TYR A 21 14.32 -13.52 -3.59
CA TYR A 21 14.50 -14.79 -2.89
C TYR A 21 14.17 -15.98 -3.81
N SER A 22 15.01 -17.01 -3.77
CA SER A 22 14.93 -18.14 -4.74
C SER A 22 13.62 -18.92 -4.67
N ALA A 23 12.99 -18.98 -3.49
CA ALA A 23 11.71 -19.68 -3.29
C ALA A 23 10.47 -18.80 -3.62
N ASN A 24 10.64 -17.59 -4.17
CA ASN A 24 9.48 -16.81 -4.64
C ASN A 24 8.77 -17.47 -5.83
N PRO A 25 7.43 -17.39 -5.88
CA PRO A 25 6.53 -16.71 -4.94
C PRO A 25 6.28 -17.52 -3.66
N ILE A 26 6.44 -16.90 -2.49
CA ILE A 26 6.20 -17.53 -1.19
C ILE A 26 4.70 -17.66 -0.86
N ILE A 27 3.86 -16.90 -1.51
CA ILE A 27 2.40 -16.98 -1.41
C ILE A 27 1.86 -17.35 -2.79
N PRO A 28 1.28 -18.54 -2.96
CA PRO A 28 0.69 -18.94 -4.22
C PRO A 28 -0.56 -18.11 -4.52
N ARG A 29 -0.78 -17.81 -5.79
CA ARG A 29 -1.89 -16.95 -6.25
C ARG A 29 -3.29 -17.44 -5.85
N ASN A 30 -3.43 -18.73 -5.63
CA ASN A 30 -4.67 -19.43 -5.31
C ASN A 30 -4.69 -19.98 -3.87
N LEU A 31 -3.98 -19.33 -2.97
CA LEU A 31 -3.93 -19.74 -1.56
C LEU A 31 -5.32 -19.76 -0.91
N LEU A 32 -6.16 -18.77 -1.23
CA LEU A 32 -7.55 -18.72 -0.76
C LEU A 32 -8.49 -19.40 -1.77
N PRO A 33 -9.56 -20.08 -1.31
CA PRO A 33 -10.47 -20.78 -2.20
C PRO A 33 -11.10 -19.92 -3.30
N THR A 34 -11.29 -18.63 -3.03
CA THR A 34 -11.89 -17.68 -3.97
C THR A 34 -10.87 -16.89 -4.77
N SER A 35 -9.58 -16.92 -4.40
CA SER A 35 -8.58 -16.06 -5.04
C SER A 35 -8.13 -16.58 -6.40
N ASN A 36 -8.07 -15.69 -7.37
CA ASN A 36 -7.40 -15.89 -8.64
C ASN A 36 -5.95 -15.41 -8.59
N SER A 37 -5.68 -14.35 -7.84
CA SER A 37 -4.34 -13.78 -7.67
C SER A 37 -4.20 -13.05 -6.35
N ILE A 38 -3.00 -13.15 -5.75
CA ILE A 38 -2.60 -12.43 -4.53
C ILE A 38 -1.31 -11.69 -4.88
N PHE A 39 -1.32 -10.36 -4.77
CA PHE A 39 -0.18 -9.51 -5.13
C PHE A 39 -0.33 -8.10 -4.55
N ASN A 40 0.69 -7.26 -4.69
CA ASN A 40 0.71 -5.87 -4.19
C ASN A 40 0.25 -5.73 -2.74
N SER A 41 0.67 -6.66 -1.90
CA SER A 41 0.31 -6.70 -0.49
C SER A 41 1.26 -5.87 0.36
N ALA A 42 0.82 -5.49 1.56
CA ALA A 42 1.61 -4.75 2.52
C ALA A 42 1.86 -5.59 3.78
N VAL A 43 3.09 -5.58 4.28
CA VAL A 43 3.51 -6.36 5.44
C VAL A 43 4.32 -5.49 6.39
N VAL A 44 4.08 -5.64 7.69
CA VAL A 44 4.81 -4.94 8.75
C VAL A 44 5.18 -5.89 9.89
N ARG A 45 6.12 -5.48 10.74
CA ARG A 45 6.36 -6.12 12.02
C ARG A 45 5.14 -5.95 12.92
N PHE A 46 4.73 -7.03 13.60
CA PHE A 46 3.63 -7.02 14.53
C PHE A 46 3.87 -8.05 15.65
N GLY A 47 3.96 -7.59 16.89
CA GLY A 47 4.34 -8.44 18.02
C GLY A 47 5.66 -9.16 17.77
N ASP A 48 5.66 -10.46 17.99
CA ASP A 48 6.84 -11.32 17.75
C ASP A 48 6.97 -11.81 16.30
N GLY A 49 6.09 -11.37 15.41
CA GLY A 49 6.05 -11.80 14.01
C GLY A 49 5.71 -10.68 13.05
N PHE A 50 4.79 -10.96 12.16
CA PHE A 50 4.37 -10.06 11.08
C PHE A 50 2.86 -10.11 10.92
N ALA A 51 2.30 -8.97 10.53
CA ALA A 51 0.94 -8.86 10.04
C ALA A 51 0.95 -8.20 8.65
N GLY A 52 -0.08 -8.47 7.86
CA GLY A 52 -0.20 -7.87 6.54
C GLY A 52 -1.63 -7.70 6.10
N VAL A 53 -1.79 -6.78 5.15
CA VAL A 53 -3.02 -6.60 4.38
C VAL A 53 -2.74 -7.02 2.94
N PHE A 54 -3.48 -7.99 2.46
CA PHE A 54 -3.24 -8.69 1.20
C PHE A 54 -4.30 -8.31 0.18
N ARG A 55 -3.89 -7.87 -0.99
CA ARG A 55 -4.77 -7.76 -2.13
C ARG A 55 -5.03 -9.16 -2.69
N CYS A 56 -6.28 -9.57 -2.69
CA CYS A 56 -6.75 -10.80 -3.30
C CYS A 56 -7.79 -10.46 -4.36
N ASP A 57 -7.47 -10.72 -5.61
CA ASP A 57 -8.44 -10.58 -6.69
C ASP A 57 -9.16 -11.92 -6.84
N ASP A 58 -10.48 -11.90 -6.68
CA ASP A 58 -11.31 -13.09 -6.74
C ASP A 58 -11.43 -13.65 -8.18
N THR A 59 -11.82 -14.89 -8.29
CA THR A 59 -12.16 -15.52 -9.57
C THR A 59 -13.33 -14.85 -10.29
N ASN A 60 -14.19 -14.13 -9.55
CA ASN A 60 -15.26 -13.30 -10.09
C ASN A 60 -14.82 -11.86 -10.43
N ARG A 61 -13.51 -11.58 -10.43
CA ARG A 61 -12.87 -10.29 -10.75
C ARG A 61 -13.15 -9.17 -9.75
N ARG A 62 -13.52 -9.50 -8.53
CA ARG A 62 -13.62 -8.51 -7.44
C ARG A 62 -12.29 -8.39 -6.73
N MET A 63 -11.81 -7.15 -6.56
CA MET A 63 -10.63 -6.85 -5.77
C MET A 63 -11.02 -6.70 -4.31
N ARG A 64 -10.34 -7.44 -3.44
CA ARG A 64 -10.61 -7.47 -2.00
C ARG A 64 -9.33 -7.38 -1.19
N LEU A 65 -9.47 -6.96 0.05
CA LEU A 65 -8.41 -6.92 1.03
C LEU A 65 -8.63 -8.00 2.07
N HIS A 66 -7.58 -8.70 2.43
CA HIS A 66 -7.58 -9.75 3.46
C HIS A 66 -6.46 -9.50 4.45
N VAL A 67 -6.64 -9.94 5.69
CA VAL A 67 -5.60 -9.87 6.72
C VAL A 67 -4.88 -11.20 6.82
N GLY A 68 -3.59 -11.16 7.06
CA GLY A 68 -2.81 -12.37 7.33
C GLY A 68 -1.70 -12.13 8.34
N PHE A 69 -1.26 -13.23 8.95
CA PHE A 69 -0.21 -13.22 9.96
C PHE A 69 0.87 -14.24 9.60
N SER A 70 2.09 -13.95 10.05
CA SER A 70 3.23 -14.86 9.89
C SER A 70 4.19 -14.72 11.06
N LYS A 71 4.87 -15.81 11.42
CA LYS A 71 5.95 -15.77 12.40
C LYS A 71 7.32 -15.46 11.78
N ASN A 72 7.50 -15.76 10.50
CA ASN A 72 8.80 -15.73 9.82
C ASN A 72 8.81 -14.92 8.51
N ALA A 73 7.69 -14.26 8.15
CA ALA A 73 7.46 -13.55 6.89
C ALA A 73 7.49 -14.45 5.63
N MET A 74 7.55 -15.77 5.79
CA MET A 74 7.56 -16.74 4.69
C MET A 74 6.25 -17.52 4.63
N ASP A 75 5.85 -18.06 5.78
CA ASP A 75 4.64 -18.86 5.91
C ASP A 75 3.51 -17.95 6.41
N TRP A 76 2.48 -17.79 5.60
CA TRP A 76 1.39 -16.87 5.87
C TRP A 76 0.07 -17.57 6.07
N GLU A 77 -0.59 -17.25 7.17
CA GLU A 77 -2.00 -17.57 7.42
C GLU A 77 -2.84 -16.35 7.05
N ILE A 78 -3.49 -16.39 5.87
CA ILE A 78 -4.36 -15.33 5.39
C ILE A 78 -5.80 -15.70 5.68
N ASN A 79 -6.53 -14.79 6.36
CA ASN A 79 -7.94 -14.98 6.64
C ASN A 79 -8.73 -15.11 5.32
N PRO A 80 -9.51 -16.16 5.11
CA PRO A 80 -10.32 -16.33 3.91
C PRO A 80 -11.46 -15.30 3.78
N GLU A 81 -11.90 -14.72 4.91
CA GLU A 81 -12.90 -13.66 4.89
C GLU A 81 -12.26 -12.31 4.57
N PRO A 82 -12.84 -11.53 3.64
CA PRO A 82 -12.38 -10.19 3.35
C PRO A 82 -12.41 -9.29 4.59
N LEU A 83 -11.43 -8.40 4.65
CA LEU A 83 -11.36 -7.34 5.65
C LEU A 83 -12.61 -6.48 5.65
N LYS A 84 -13.15 -6.23 6.83
CA LYS A 84 -14.24 -5.29 7.05
C LYS A 84 -13.72 -4.10 7.84
N PHE A 85 -14.14 -2.92 7.42
CA PHE A 85 -13.82 -1.68 8.13
C PHE A 85 -15.04 -1.26 8.94
N GLU A 86 -14.81 -0.82 10.19
CA GLU A 86 -15.79 -0.09 10.98
C GLU A 86 -15.80 1.36 10.48
N CYS A 87 -16.97 1.84 10.10
CA CYS A 87 -17.17 3.20 9.61
C CYS A 87 -18.54 3.69 10.05
N ASP A 88 -18.55 4.82 10.76
CA ASP A 88 -19.81 5.43 11.23
C ASP A 88 -20.57 6.12 10.10
N ASP A 89 -19.83 6.64 9.11
CA ASP A 89 -20.40 7.26 7.92
C ASP A 89 -20.61 6.21 6.82
N LYS A 90 -21.89 5.93 6.53
CA LYS A 90 -22.27 4.95 5.51
C LYS A 90 -21.88 5.39 4.09
N GLU A 91 -21.82 6.68 3.83
CA GLU A 91 -21.47 7.18 2.49
C GLU A 91 -20.05 6.78 2.11
N ILE A 92 -19.08 6.97 3.00
CA ILE A 92 -17.68 6.61 2.73
C ILE A 92 -17.38 5.12 3.05
N GLY A 93 -18.19 4.49 3.91
CA GLY A 93 -18.04 3.09 4.27
C GLY A 93 -18.51 2.11 3.18
N GLU A 94 -19.33 2.56 2.24
CA GLU A 94 -19.82 1.76 1.12
C GLU A 94 -18.98 2.01 -0.13
N TRP A 95 -18.11 1.06 -0.47
CA TRP A 95 -17.23 1.14 -1.63
C TRP A 95 -17.22 -0.17 -2.43
N VAL A 96 -16.94 -0.06 -3.73
CA VAL A 96 -17.12 -1.16 -4.69
C VAL A 96 -15.96 -2.14 -4.69
N TYR A 97 -14.73 -1.63 -4.49
CA TYR A 97 -13.49 -2.42 -4.54
C TYR A 97 -12.41 -1.80 -3.65
N GLY A 98 -11.49 -2.63 -3.18
CA GLY A 98 -10.26 -2.19 -2.50
C GLY A 98 -9.05 -2.96 -3.01
N TYR A 99 -7.97 -2.27 -3.36
CA TYR A 99 -6.74 -2.87 -3.83
C TYR A 99 -5.49 -2.06 -3.48
N ASP A 100 -4.33 -2.66 -3.67
CA ASP A 100 -3.01 -2.07 -3.42
C ASP A 100 -2.89 -1.43 -2.04
N PRO A 101 -3.07 -2.21 -0.96
CA PRO A 101 -2.92 -1.68 0.39
C PRO A 101 -1.48 -1.27 0.68
N ARG A 102 -1.33 -0.31 1.57
CA ARG A 102 -0.06 0.03 2.23
C ARG A 102 -0.31 0.07 3.74
N VAL A 103 0.64 -0.39 4.52
CA VAL A 103 0.55 -0.37 5.98
C VAL A 103 1.76 0.37 6.53
N CYS A 104 1.51 1.35 7.39
CA CYS A 104 2.53 2.20 7.99
C CYS A 104 2.31 2.29 9.50
N PHE A 105 3.34 2.02 10.30
CA PHE A 105 3.30 2.28 11.74
C PHE A 105 3.74 3.72 12.01
N ILE A 106 2.89 4.51 12.66
CA ILE A 106 3.18 5.90 13.00
C ILE A 106 2.80 6.10 14.47
N GLU A 107 3.76 6.54 15.28
CA GLU A 107 3.63 6.79 16.72
C GLU A 107 3.18 5.54 17.50
N ASP A 108 1.88 5.28 17.59
CA ASP A 108 1.31 4.25 18.46
C ASP A 108 0.39 3.25 17.77
N ARG A 109 0.17 3.40 16.45
CA ARG A 109 -0.77 2.54 15.71
C ARG A 109 -0.38 2.33 14.26
N TYR A 110 -1.04 1.35 13.65
CA TYR A 110 -0.88 1.04 12.24
C TYR A 110 -1.95 1.77 11.42
N TYR A 111 -1.50 2.44 10.36
CA TYR A 111 -2.39 3.05 9.38
C TYR A 111 -2.36 2.24 8.09
N VAL A 112 -3.53 2.04 7.51
CA VAL A 112 -3.70 1.34 6.25
C VAL A 112 -4.25 2.33 5.23
N THR A 113 -3.58 2.43 4.09
CA THR A 113 -4.11 3.14 2.92
C THR A 113 -4.35 2.14 1.81
N TRP A 114 -5.38 2.35 1.01
CA TRP A 114 -5.67 1.50 -0.15
C TRP A 114 -6.32 2.32 -1.25
N CYS A 115 -6.30 1.78 -2.48
CA CYS A 115 -7.12 2.34 -3.54
C CYS A 115 -8.57 1.93 -3.31
N ASN A 116 -9.42 2.91 -3.05
CA ASN A 116 -10.82 2.76 -2.69
C ASN A 116 -11.72 3.13 -3.88
N GLY A 117 -12.72 2.30 -4.13
CA GLY A 117 -13.69 2.51 -5.21
C GLY A 117 -14.92 3.32 -4.77
N TYR A 118 -14.74 4.62 -4.54
CA TYR A 118 -15.80 5.56 -4.15
C TYR A 118 -15.99 6.60 -5.26
N HIS A 119 -17.08 6.50 -6.05
CA HIS A 119 -17.35 7.34 -7.23
C HIS A 119 -16.18 7.48 -8.23
N GLY A 120 -15.31 6.49 -8.24
CA GLY A 120 -14.02 6.46 -8.91
C GLY A 120 -12.92 6.07 -7.94
N PRO A 121 -11.69 5.86 -8.42
CA PRO A 121 -10.59 5.53 -7.53
C PRO A 121 -10.18 6.71 -6.66
N THR A 122 -10.19 6.51 -5.35
CA THR A 122 -9.63 7.42 -4.36
C THR A 122 -8.73 6.66 -3.38
N ILE A 123 -8.27 7.31 -2.33
CA ILE A 123 -7.43 6.72 -1.31
C ILE A 123 -8.23 6.62 -0.02
N GLY A 124 -8.60 5.39 0.34
CA GLY A 124 -9.15 5.08 1.65
C GLY A 124 -8.05 5.09 2.70
N VAL A 125 -8.40 5.48 3.92
CA VAL A 125 -7.53 5.51 5.08
C VAL A 125 -8.23 4.84 6.25
N ALA A 126 -7.51 3.98 6.98
CA ALA A 126 -7.98 3.39 8.22
C ALA A 126 -6.82 3.22 9.20
N TRP A 127 -7.14 2.98 10.46
CA TRP A 127 -6.15 2.61 11.46
C TRP A 127 -6.55 1.33 12.19
N THR A 128 -5.56 0.66 12.77
CA THR A 128 -5.73 -0.53 13.60
C THR A 128 -4.60 -0.64 14.62
N ASN A 129 -4.89 -1.30 15.75
CA ASN A 129 -3.87 -1.65 16.74
C ASN A 129 -3.60 -3.17 16.76
N ASP A 130 -4.48 -3.97 16.20
CA ASP A 130 -4.49 -5.42 16.40
C ASP A 130 -4.64 -6.26 15.11
N PHE A 131 -4.82 -5.61 13.97
CA PHE A 131 -5.13 -6.24 12.67
C PHE A 131 -6.39 -7.12 12.71
N LYS A 132 -7.31 -6.85 13.65
CA LYS A 132 -8.62 -7.50 13.75
C LYS A 132 -9.73 -6.49 13.54
N THR A 133 -9.60 -5.33 14.21
CA THR A 133 -10.52 -4.21 14.09
C THR A 133 -9.85 -3.09 13.32
N PHE A 134 -10.51 -2.59 12.30
CA PHE A 134 -10.02 -1.50 11.44
C PHE A 134 -11.04 -0.38 11.42
N HIS A 135 -10.61 0.80 11.84
CA HIS A 135 -11.45 2.00 11.90
C HIS A 135 -11.19 2.85 10.67
N GLN A 136 -12.16 2.90 9.77
CA GLN A 136 -12.08 3.71 8.55
C GLN A 136 -12.23 5.19 8.90
N LEU A 137 -11.37 6.00 8.30
CA LEU A 137 -11.42 7.45 8.31
C LEU A 137 -11.99 7.97 6.98
N GLU A 138 -12.00 9.29 6.81
CA GLU A 138 -12.33 9.94 5.55
C GLU A 138 -11.45 9.45 4.40
N ASN A 139 -11.99 9.49 3.17
CA ASN A 139 -11.17 9.33 1.99
C ASN A 139 -10.21 10.51 1.87
N ALA A 140 -8.91 10.24 1.70
CA ALA A 140 -7.89 11.29 1.73
C ALA A 140 -8.04 12.33 0.61
N PHE A 141 -8.56 11.94 -0.54
CA PHE A 141 -8.65 12.81 -1.71
C PHE A 141 -9.94 12.54 -2.50
N LEU A 142 -10.31 13.50 -3.30
CA LEU A 142 -11.35 13.30 -4.31
C LEU A 142 -10.91 12.29 -5.37
N PRO A 143 -11.83 11.59 -6.04
CA PRO A 143 -11.53 10.86 -7.27
C PRO A 143 -11.01 11.86 -8.34
N PHE A 144 -10.02 11.55 -9.13
CA PHE A 144 -9.33 10.29 -9.26
C PHE A 144 -7.93 10.41 -8.63
N ASN A 145 -7.67 9.67 -7.59
CA ASN A 145 -6.34 9.61 -6.98
C ASN A 145 -6.01 8.16 -6.59
N ARG A 146 -4.73 7.80 -6.61
CA ARG A 146 -4.27 6.43 -6.35
C ARG A 146 -2.92 6.42 -5.63
N ASN A 147 -2.50 5.23 -5.23
CA ASN A 147 -1.17 4.95 -4.70
C ASN A 147 -0.81 5.85 -3.50
N GLY A 148 -1.75 5.97 -2.55
CA GLY A 148 -1.50 6.68 -1.31
C GLY A 148 -0.49 5.94 -0.43
N VAL A 149 0.61 6.60 -0.10
CA VAL A 149 1.69 6.05 0.72
C VAL A 149 2.04 7.02 1.83
N LEU A 150 1.75 6.67 3.07
CA LEU A 150 2.10 7.47 4.24
C LEU A 150 3.59 7.39 4.54
N PHE A 151 4.16 8.49 5.00
CA PHE A 151 5.48 8.46 5.62
C PHE A 151 5.39 7.88 7.04
N PRO A 152 6.42 7.15 7.51
CA PRO A 152 6.39 6.45 8.81
C PRO A 152 6.57 7.39 10.01
N ARG A 153 6.48 8.68 9.83
CA ARG A 153 6.46 9.69 10.89
C ARG A 153 5.80 10.99 10.44
N LYS A 154 5.44 11.82 11.41
CA LYS A 154 4.96 13.16 11.15
C LYS A 154 6.11 14.16 10.85
N PHE A 155 5.79 15.19 10.09
CA PHE A 155 6.65 16.33 9.79
C PHE A 155 6.01 17.61 10.37
N ASN A 156 6.67 18.25 11.32
CA ASN A 156 6.14 19.44 12.02
C ASN A 156 4.71 19.21 12.58
N GLY A 157 4.45 18.00 13.10
CA GLY A 157 3.16 17.64 13.65
C GLY A 157 2.12 17.13 12.64
N ASN A 158 2.39 17.20 11.34
CA ASN A 158 1.48 16.74 10.29
C ASN A 158 1.85 15.35 9.77
N PHE A 159 0.85 14.56 9.47
CA PHE A 159 1.01 13.39 8.61
C PHE A 159 1.38 13.83 7.20
N ALA A 160 2.12 12.97 6.50
CA ALA A 160 2.51 13.22 5.12
C ALA A 160 2.21 12.00 4.26
N MET A 161 1.78 12.23 3.03
CA MET A 161 1.43 11.21 2.06
C MET A 161 1.95 11.54 0.67
N LEU A 162 2.48 10.54 -0.01
CA LEU A 162 2.66 10.56 -1.45
C LEU A 162 1.41 9.99 -2.12
N SER A 163 0.95 10.62 -3.19
CA SER A 163 -0.18 10.14 -3.98
C SER A 163 0.04 10.39 -5.45
N ARG A 164 -0.77 9.75 -6.28
CA ARG A 164 -0.72 9.92 -7.72
C ARG A 164 -2.11 10.24 -8.25
N PRO A 165 -2.42 11.53 -8.46
CA PRO A 165 -3.60 11.94 -9.21
C PRO A 165 -3.60 11.29 -10.59
N SER A 166 -4.75 10.79 -11.04
CA SER A 166 -4.86 10.13 -12.34
C SER A 166 -6.29 10.20 -12.80
N ASP A 167 -6.52 10.60 -14.03
CA ASP A 167 -7.85 10.62 -14.59
C ASP A 167 -8.26 9.27 -15.21
N ASN A 168 -9.42 9.26 -15.83
CA ASN A 168 -10.02 8.09 -16.45
C ASN A 168 -9.72 7.99 -17.95
N GLY A 169 -8.61 8.55 -18.43
CA GLY A 169 -8.09 8.26 -19.76
C GLY A 169 -7.93 9.42 -20.74
N HIS A 170 -8.26 10.66 -20.37
CA HIS A 170 -8.07 11.81 -21.26
C HIS A 170 -6.71 12.46 -21.05
N THR A 171 -6.26 12.52 -19.80
CA THR A 171 -4.96 13.07 -19.43
C THR A 171 -4.30 12.08 -18.46
N PRO A 172 -3.39 11.24 -18.92
CA PRO A 172 -2.70 10.32 -18.04
C PRO A 172 -1.78 11.10 -17.10
N PHE A 173 -2.27 11.43 -15.91
CA PHE A 173 -1.43 11.91 -14.84
C PHE A 173 -0.62 10.73 -14.29
N GLY A 174 0.68 10.87 -14.35
CA GLY A 174 1.60 9.86 -13.85
C GLY A 174 2.46 10.37 -12.70
N ASP A 175 2.30 11.64 -12.34
CA ASP A 175 3.14 12.35 -11.39
C ASP A 175 2.85 11.95 -9.95
N ILE A 176 3.90 11.97 -9.13
CA ILE A 176 3.78 11.82 -7.69
C ILE A 176 3.69 13.19 -7.03
N PHE A 177 2.72 13.34 -6.15
CA PHE A 177 2.53 14.53 -5.33
C PHE A 177 2.69 14.19 -3.84
N TYR A 178 3.22 15.15 -3.10
CA TYR A 178 3.30 15.17 -1.65
C TYR A 178 2.15 16.00 -1.10
N SER A 179 1.55 15.57 0.01
CA SER A 179 0.51 16.30 0.71
C SER A 179 0.67 16.13 2.22
N GLU A 180 0.20 17.12 2.98
CA GLU A 180 0.21 17.09 4.45
C GLU A 180 -1.22 17.13 5.00
N SER A 181 -1.40 16.53 6.19
CA SER A 181 -2.65 16.53 6.94
C SER A 181 -2.39 16.59 8.45
N PRO A 182 -3.11 17.40 9.21
CA PRO A 182 -3.01 17.40 10.67
C PRO A 182 -3.66 16.17 11.32
N ASP A 183 -4.64 15.53 10.65
CA ASP A 183 -5.58 14.58 11.24
C ASP A 183 -5.95 13.39 10.33
N LEU A 184 -5.35 13.28 9.13
CA LEU A 184 -5.65 12.30 8.08
C LEU A 184 -6.99 12.49 7.35
N CYS A 185 -7.79 13.47 7.75
CA CYS A 185 -9.08 13.81 7.12
C CYS A 185 -8.95 15.00 6.18
N PHE A 186 -8.27 16.05 6.64
CA PHE A 186 -8.06 17.28 5.85
C PHE A 186 -6.66 17.32 5.25
N TRP A 187 -6.57 17.24 3.91
CA TRP A 187 -5.31 17.22 3.18
C TRP A 187 -5.06 18.51 2.42
N GLY A 188 -3.83 19.01 2.53
CA GLY A 188 -3.41 20.25 1.88
C GLY A 188 -1.92 20.27 1.55
N ARG A 189 -1.41 21.46 1.25
CA ARG A 189 0.00 21.68 0.91
C ARG A 189 0.51 20.74 -0.19
N HIS A 190 -0.28 20.56 -1.23
CA HIS A 190 0.06 19.70 -2.36
C HIS A 190 1.31 20.21 -3.09
N ARG A 191 2.31 19.36 -3.27
CA ARG A 191 3.56 19.68 -3.95
C ARG A 191 3.93 18.58 -4.92
N HIS A 192 4.33 18.96 -6.10
CA HIS A 192 4.90 18.03 -7.08
C HIS A 192 6.24 17.48 -6.56
N VAL A 193 6.45 16.19 -6.73
CA VAL A 193 7.68 15.48 -6.30
C VAL A 193 8.42 14.93 -7.49
N MET A 194 7.74 14.19 -8.36
CA MET A 194 8.38 13.46 -9.46
C MET A 194 7.42 13.24 -10.61
N SER A 195 7.93 13.37 -11.82
CA SER A 195 7.23 13.02 -13.07
C SER A 195 7.78 11.74 -13.69
N PRO A 196 6.99 11.03 -14.52
CA PRO A 196 7.51 10.00 -15.40
C PRO A 196 8.63 10.54 -16.30
N ALA A 197 9.54 9.68 -16.70
CA ALA A 197 10.54 10.03 -17.71
C ALA A 197 9.85 10.31 -19.05
N LYS A 198 10.47 11.15 -19.87
CA LYS A 198 10.02 11.31 -21.26
C LYS A 198 10.28 10.02 -22.04
N PHE A 199 9.48 9.75 -23.05
CA PHE A 199 9.59 8.52 -23.85
C PHE A 199 10.97 8.37 -24.47
N GLU A 200 11.58 9.47 -24.91
CA GLU A 200 12.93 9.51 -25.48
C GLU A 200 14.02 9.15 -24.46
N GLU A 201 13.75 9.40 -23.17
CA GLU A 201 14.69 9.11 -22.09
C GLU A 201 14.50 7.68 -21.56
N SER A 202 13.26 7.20 -21.50
CA SER A 202 12.93 5.85 -21.01
C SER A 202 11.56 5.38 -21.45
N ALA A 203 11.53 4.44 -22.38
CA ALA A 203 10.27 3.89 -22.90
C ALA A 203 9.41 3.16 -21.87
N TRP A 204 10.00 2.61 -20.82
CA TRP A 204 9.25 1.86 -19.79
C TRP A 204 8.73 2.73 -18.64
N GLN A 205 9.24 3.95 -18.48
CA GLN A 205 8.87 4.89 -17.42
C GLN A 205 7.99 6.06 -17.90
N CYS A 206 7.63 6.09 -19.17
CA CYS A 206 7.04 7.27 -19.78
C CYS A 206 5.54 7.50 -19.51
N THR A 207 4.82 6.51 -18.98
CA THR A 207 3.38 6.64 -18.79
C THR A 207 3.02 7.11 -17.41
N LYS A 208 3.56 6.47 -16.39
CA LYS A 208 3.27 6.77 -14.98
C LYS A 208 4.29 6.14 -14.06
N ILE A 209 4.46 6.74 -12.89
CA ILE A 209 5.24 6.21 -11.77
C ILE A 209 4.36 6.09 -10.54
N GLY A 210 4.76 5.33 -9.56
CA GLY A 210 4.08 5.16 -8.28
C GLY A 210 5.09 5.19 -7.14
N ALA A 211 4.67 5.62 -5.98
CA ALA A 211 5.54 5.74 -4.81
C ALA A 211 6.00 4.38 -4.22
N GLY A 212 5.47 3.27 -4.74
CA GLY A 212 5.90 1.95 -4.30
C GLY A 212 5.49 1.59 -2.87
N PRO A 213 6.39 0.99 -2.06
CA PRO A 213 6.15 0.69 -0.65
C PRO A 213 6.24 1.95 0.23
N ILE A 214 6.08 1.75 1.55
CA ILE A 214 6.29 2.82 2.54
C ILE A 214 7.73 3.37 2.42
N PRO A 215 7.92 4.69 2.37
CA PRO A 215 9.24 5.30 2.30
C PRO A 215 10.14 4.86 3.45
N ILE A 216 11.39 4.56 3.14
CA ILE A 216 12.41 4.16 4.13
C ILE A 216 13.29 5.37 4.41
N GLU A 217 13.35 5.79 5.67
CA GLU A 217 14.23 6.88 6.09
C GLU A 217 15.67 6.41 6.15
N THR A 218 16.57 7.17 5.55
CA THR A 218 18.01 6.93 5.55
C THR A 218 18.76 8.21 5.95
N PRO A 219 20.05 8.13 6.31
CA PRO A 219 20.84 9.34 6.59
C PRO A 219 20.91 10.32 5.39
N GLU A 220 20.78 9.82 4.17
CA GLU A 220 20.84 10.62 2.95
C GLU A 220 19.47 11.16 2.51
N GLY A 221 18.37 10.68 3.11
CA GLY A 221 17.00 11.08 2.76
C GLY A 221 16.05 9.89 2.70
N TRP A 222 15.05 9.97 1.85
CA TRP A 222 14.01 8.96 1.72
C TRP A 222 14.25 8.06 0.51
N LEU A 223 14.29 6.76 0.74
CA LEU A 223 14.26 5.77 -0.32
C LEU A 223 12.79 5.47 -0.66
N LEU A 224 12.44 5.66 -1.94
CA LEU A 224 11.11 5.40 -2.53
C LEU A 224 11.17 4.23 -3.50
#